data_7f71e00339860f2952fde92e04e9fbfc
#
_entry.id   7f71e00339860f2952fde92e04e9fbfc
#
_cell.length_a   1.000
_cell.length_b   1.000
_cell.length_c   1.000
_cell.angle_alpha   90.00
_cell.angle_beta   90.00
_cell.angle_gamma   90.00
#
_symmetry.space_group_name_H-M   'P 1'
#
loop_
_entity.id
_entity.type
_entity.pdbx_description
1 polymer ?
#
loop_
_entity_poly.entity_id
_entity_poly.type
_entity_poly.pdbx_seq_one_letter_code
_entity_poly.pdbx_strand_id
1 'polypeptide(L)'
;ALCTMPDYLILDEPVDGLDPVMRRQVWSLILQDVAERGTTVLVSSHNLRELEDVCDHVGVMSRGKLLLEHSLSELQDYTVKLQLAFEGAELPALPQEIKVLHHAQTGRVHTLICRGSAEELEQQLAALHPIFIDAVPLSLEEIFIYELGGEDYAIRDIVL
;
A
#
# COMPACT_ATOMS: atom_id res chain seq x y z
N ALA A 1 -25.61 -8.85 -11.91
CA ALA A 1 -24.99 -7.63 -12.45
C ALA A 1 -24.18 -7.95 -13.72
N LEU A 2 -23.16 -8.83 -13.70
CA LEU A 2 -22.31 -9.14 -14.88
C LEU A 2 -23.12 -9.61 -16.11
N CYS A 3 -24.18 -10.42 -15.91
CA CYS A 3 -25.01 -10.91 -17.02
C CYS A 3 -25.76 -9.81 -17.80
N THR A 4 -25.89 -8.61 -17.29
CA THR A 4 -26.49 -7.46 -18.01
C THR A 4 -25.49 -6.73 -18.90
N MET A 5 -24.22 -7.14 -18.88
CA MET A 5 -23.14 -6.57 -19.68
C MET A 5 -23.05 -5.02 -19.57
N PRO A 6 -22.95 -4.44 -18.37
CA PRO A 6 -22.94 -3.00 -18.21
C PRO A 6 -21.58 -2.40 -18.64
N ASP A 7 -21.57 -1.11 -19.02
CA ASP A 7 -20.33 -0.36 -19.24
C ASP A 7 -19.69 0.08 -17.91
N TYR A 8 -20.53 0.29 -16.88
CA TYR A 8 -20.12 0.66 -15.51
C TYR A 8 -20.72 -0.33 -14.53
N LEU A 9 -19.87 -0.94 -13.71
CA LEU A 9 -20.26 -1.92 -12.71
C LEU A 9 -19.88 -1.40 -11.31
N ILE A 10 -20.89 -1.21 -10.44
CA ILE A 10 -20.70 -0.76 -9.07
C ILE A 10 -21.03 -1.92 -8.14
N LEU A 11 -20.07 -2.29 -7.32
CA LEU A 11 -20.15 -3.43 -6.40
C LEU A 11 -19.82 -3.00 -4.97
N ASP A 12 -20.70 -3.34 -4.06
CA ASP A 12 -20.49 -3.08 -2.62
C ASP A 12 -20.14 -4.40 -1.93
N GLU A 13 -18.91 -4.48 -1.39
CA GLU A 13 -18.35 -5.66 -0.69
C GLU A 13 -18.59 -6.98 -1.44
N PRO A 14 -18.28 -7.10 -2.75
CA PRO A 14 -18.77 -8.20 -3.60
C PRO A 14 -18.26 -9.58 -3.21
N VAL A 15 -17.18 -9.66 -2.46
CA VAL A 15 -16.52 -10.93 -2.08
C VAL A 15 -16.54 -11.18 -0.57
N ASP A 16 -17.19 -10.31 0.19
CA ASP A 16 -17.29 -10.47 1.64
C ASP A 16 -18.03 -11.77 2.00
N GLY A 17 -17.53 -12.45 3.03
CA GLY A 17 -18.09 -13.73 3.49
C GLY A 17 -17.85 -14.93 2.56
N LEU A 18 -17.18 -14.77 1.42
CA LEU A 18 -16.83 -15.88 0.52
C LEU A 18 -15.55 -16.57 0.98
N ASP A 19 -15.48 -17.89 0.73
CA ASP A 19 -14.23 -18.63 0.90
C ASP A 19 -13.17 -18.19 -0.12
N PRO A 20 -11.86 -18.45 0.13
CA PRO A 20 -10.78 -17.97 -0.73
C PRO A 20 -10.87 -18.45 -2.20
N VAL A 21 -11.45 -19.62 -2.45
CA VAL A 21 -11.58 -20.16 -3.82
C VAL A 21 -12.66 -19.40 -4.59
N MET A 22 -13.83 -19.26 -3.97
CA MET A 22 -14.96 -18.52 -4.55
C MET A 22 -14.60 -17.04 -4.78
N ARG A 23 -13.88 -16.44 -3.83
CA ARG A 23 -13.40 -15.06 -3.93
C ARG A 23 -12.53 -14.85 -5.18
N ARG A 24 -11.53 -15.72 -5.41
CA ARG A 24 -10.69 -15.68 -6.61
C ARG A 24 -11.49 -15.85 -7.91
N GLN A 25 -12.50 -16.73 -7.89
CA GLN A 25 -13.35 -16.92 -9.07
C GLN A 25 -14.16 -15.66 -9.39
N VAL A 26 -14.72 -14.99 -8.39
CA VAL A 26 -15.46 -13.73 -8.59
C VAL A 26 -14.55 -12.64 -9.16
N TRP A 27 -13.36 -12.45 -8.58
CA TRP A 27 -12.38 -11.49 -9.11
C TRP A 27 -11.93 -11.82 -10.53
N SER A 28 -11.69 -13.11 -10.83
CA SER A 28 -11.33 -13.54 -12.19
C SER A 28 -12.42 -13.20 -13.21
N LEU A 29 -13.70 -13.38 -12.87
CA LEU A 29 -14.81 -13.04 -13.75
C LEU A 29 -14.93 -11.53 -13.95
N ILE A 30 -14.72 -10.73 -12.92
CA ILE A 30 -14.76 -9.26 -13.02
C ILE A 30 -13.60 -8.77 -13.90
N LEU A 31 -12.38 -9.23 -13.65
CA LEU A 31 -11.19 -8.84 -14.40
C LEU A 31 -11.24 -9.30 -15.86
N GLN A 32 -11.85 -10.45 -16.13
CA GLN A 32 -12.10 -10.91 -17.50
C GLN A 32 -13.05 -9.95 -18.24
N ASP A 33 -14.14 -9.52 -17.61
CA ASP A 33 -15.10 -8.58 -18.17
C ASP A 33 -14.45 -7.20 -18.44
N VAL A 34 -13.58 -6.74 -17.54
CA VAL A 34 -12.75 -5.53 -17.74
C VAL A 34 -11.84 -5.70 -18.96
N ALA A 35 -11.11 -6.83 -19.05
CA ALA A 35 -10.15 -7.05 -20.13
C ALA A 35 -10.80 -7.22 -21.50
N GLU A 36 -11.94 -7.92 -21.58
CA GLU A 36 -12.59 -8.24 -22.86
C GLU A 36 -13.48 -7.09 -23.36
N ARG A 37 -14.10 -6.34 -22.46
CA ARG A 37 -15.14 -5.37 -22.80
C ARG A 37 -14.79 -3.92 -22.44
N GLY A 38 -13.73 -3.71 -21.65
CA GLY A 38 -13.40 -2.38 -21.14
C GLY A 38 -14.41 -1.85 -20.11
N THR A 39 -15.07 -2.74 -19.38
CA THR A 39 -16.01 -2.38 -18.32
C THR A 39 -15.26 -1.61 -17.22
N THR A 40 -15.80 -0.46 -16.82
CA THR A 40 -15.28 0.28 -15.67
C THR A 40 -15.92 -0.26 -14.40
N VAL A 41 -15.11 -0.67 -13.43
CA VAL A 41 -15.60 -1.28 -12.19
C VAL A 41 -15.24 -0.39 -11.00
N LEU A 42 -16.26 -0.05 -10.21
CA LEU A 42 -16.09 0.59 -8.89
C LEU A 42 -16.48 -0.42 -7.82
N VAL A 43 -15.56 -0.70 -6.92
CA VAL A 43 -15.74 -1.69 -5.87
C VAL A 43 -15.49 -1.06 -4.51
N SER A 44 -16.36 -1.31 -3.53
CA SER A 44 -16.05 -1.06 -2.12
C SER A 44 -15.52 -2.32 -1.46
N SER A 45 -14.53 -2.18 -0.59
CA SER A 45 -14.06 -3.26 0.29
C SER A 45 -13.37 -2.67 1.52
N HIS A 46 -13.42 -3.36 2.64
CA HIS A 46 -12.60 -3.09 3.82
C HIS A 46 -11.32 -3.93 3.86
N ASN A 47 -11.13 -4.85 2.91
CA ASN A 47 -9.95 -5.69 2.80
C ASN A 47 -8.96 -5.11 1.77
N LEU A 48 -8.02 -4.30 2.24
CA LEU A 48 -7.04 -3.61 1.40
C LEU A 48 -6.14 -4.56 0.60
N ARG A 49 -5.81 -5.74 1.16
CA ARG A 49 -4.97 -6.74 0.47
C ARG A 49 -5.61 -7.29 -0.80
N GLU A 50 -6.95 -7.43 -0.78
CA GLU A 50 -7.66 -7.91 -1.96
C GLU A 50 -7.73 -6.86 -3.07
N LEU A 51 -7.84 -5.57 -2.67
CA LEU A 51 -7.87 -4.47 -3.62
C LEU A 51 -6.51 -4.25 -4.29
N GLU A 52 -5.41 -4.50 -3.57
CA GLU A 52 -4.05 -4.35 -4.09
C GLU A 52 -3.79 -5.20 -5.34
N ASP A 53 -4.38 -6.38 -5.42
CA ASP A 53 -4.21 -7.32 -6.53
C ASP A 53 -5.13 -7.03 -7.73
N VAL A 54 -6.19 -6.22 -7.57
CA VAL A 54 -7.26 -6.11 -8.55
C VAL A 54 -7.60 -4.68 -8.99
N CYS A 55 -7.15 -3.67 -8.25
CA CYS A 55 -7.43 -2.27 -8.53
C CYS A 55 -6.21 -1.55 -9.08
N ASP A 56 -6.43 -0.58 -9.97
CA ASP A 56 -5.43 0.36 -10.47
C ASP A 56 -5.51 1.72 -9.76
N HIS A 57 -6.67 2.07 -9.20
CA HIS A 57 -6.92 3.28 -8.44
C HIS A 57 -7.62 2.97 -7.12
N VAL A 58 -7.29 3.72 -6.11
CA VAL A 58 -7.90 3.62 -4.78
C VAL A 58 -8.38 4.96 -4.28
N GLY A 59 -9.56 4.96 -3.67
CA GLY A 59 -10.12 6.09 -2.95
C GLY A 59 -10.42 5.70 -1.51
N VAL A 60 -9.94 6.47 -0.56
CA VAL A 60 -10.22 6.25 0.86
C VAL A 60 -11.29 7.21 1.35
N MET A 61 -12.37 6.66 1.86
CA MET A 61 -13.49 7.44 2.39
C MET A 61 -13.60 7.29 3.91
N SER A 62 -13.83 8.41 4.59
CA SER A 62 -14.16 8.42 6.01
C SER A 62 -15.23 9.47 6.29
N ARG A 63 -16.24 9.10 7.08
CA ARG A 63 -17.33 9.99 7.48
C ARG A 63 -17.98 10.75 6.31
N GLY A 64 -18.13 10.08 5.16
CA GLY A 64 -18.73 10.65 3.95
C GLY A 64 -17.83 11.62 3.17
N LYS A 65 -16.54 11.68 3.49
CA LYS A 65 -15.55 12.49 2.77
C LYS A 65 -14.50 11.61 2.14
N LEU A 66 -14.08 11.96 0.93
CA LEU A 66 -12.91 11.39 0.29
C LEU A 66 -11.66 11.98 0.93
N LEU A 67 -10.82 11.13 1.53
CA LEU A 67 -9.59 11.55 2.20
C LEU A 67 -8.39 11.46 1.27
N LEU A 68 -8.39 10.45 0.40
CA LEU A 68 -7.30 10.14 -0.51
C LEU A 68 -7.88 9.57 -1.80
N GLU A 69 -7.31 9.95 -2.95
CA GLU A 69 -7.60 9.36 -4.26
C GLU A 69 -6.32 9.39 -5.08
N HIS A 70 -5.78 8.21 -5.40
CA HIS A 70 -4.57 8.07 -6.20
C HIS A 70 -4.59 6.77 -6.99
N SER A 71 -3.75 6.70 -8.04
CA SER A 71 -3.39 5.41 -8.62
C SER A 71 -2.54 4.61 -7.64
N LEU A 72 -2.65 3.30 -7.70
CA LEU A 72 -1.88 2.42 -6.82
C LEU A 72 -0.36 2.57 -7.05
N SER A 73 0.04 2.74 -8.31
CA SER A 73 1.44 3.00 -8.68
C SER A 73 1.98 4.30 -8.07
N GLU A 74 1.24 5.40 -8.14
CA GLU A 74 1.66 6.67 -7.53
C GLU A 74 1.86 6.54 -6.02
N LEU A 75 0.96 5.82 -5.34
CA LEU A 75 1.09 5.59 -3.90
C LEU A 75 2.33 4.76 -3.55
N GLN A 76 2.64 3.73 -4.35
CA GLN A 76 3.81 2.87 -4.15
C GLN A 76 5.12 3.58 -4.52
N ASP A 77 5.11 4.48 -5.49
CA ASP A 77 6.30 5.23 -5.92
C ASP A 77 6.67 6.36 -4.94
N TYR A 78 5.68 6.86 -4.18
CA TYR A 78 5.89 8.03 -3.31
C TYR A 78 6.29 7.70 -1.88
N THR A 79 6.05 6.47 -1.43
CA THR A 79 6.37 6.02 -0.08
C THR A 79 7.13 4.69 -0.14
N VAL A 80 8.33 4.66 0.38
CA VAL A 80 9.25 3.52 0.27
C VAL A 80 9.58 2.96 1.63
N LYS A 81 9.54 1.64 1.74
CA LYS A 81 10.05 0.89 2.89
C LYS A 81 11.48 0.43 2.60
N LEU A 82 12.42 0.94 3.38
CA LEU A 82 13.83 0.58 3.29
C LEU A 82 14.22 -0.30 4.47
N GLN A 83 14.86 -1.41 4.17
CA GLN A 83 15.51 -2.26 5.17
C GLN A 83 17.00 -2.10 5.07
N LEU A 84 17.64 -1.76 6.17
CA LEU A 84 19.09 -1.52 6.23
C LEU A 84 19.67 -2.04 7.53
N ALA A 85 20.95 -2.43 7.48
CA ALA A 85 21.70 -2.82 8.67
C ALA A 85 23.10 -2.22 8.63
N PHE A 86 23.63 -1.97 9.81
CA PHE A 86 24.98 -1.43 10.01
C PHE A 86 25.85 -2.41 10.84
N GLU A 87 27.16 -2.21 10.86
CA GLU A 87 28.07 -3.02 11.72
C GLU A 87 27.67 -2.91 13.19
N GLY A 88 27.29 -1.71 13.65
CA GLY A 88 26.66 -1.48 14.93
C GLY A 88 25.16 -1.77 14.92
N ALA A 89 24.57 -1.90 16.10
CA ALA A 89 23.13 -2.06 16.24
C ALA A 89 22.35 -0.72 16.18
N GLU A 90 23.05 0.39 16.18
CA GLU A 90 22.44 1.73 16.18
C GLU A 90 22.34 2.30 14.77
N LEU A 91 21.24 3.00 14.51
CA LEU A 91 21.03 3.74 13.27
C LEU A 91 21.91 5.02 13.30
N PRO A 92 22.81 5.22 12.32
CA PRO A 92 23.53 6.48 12.21
C PRO A 92 22.60 7.68 12.04
N ALA A 93 23.11 8.88 12.29
CA ALA A 93 22.35 10.11 12.01
C ALA A 93 21.98 10.16 10.52
N LEU A 94 20.69 10.20 10.25
CA LEU A 94 20.17 10.27 8.88
C LEU A 94 20.32 11.69 8.31
N PRO A 95 20.51 11.83 6.98
CA PRO A 95 20.43 13.12 6.31
C PRO A 95 19.11 13.84 6.61
N GLN A 96 19.17 15.17 6.81
CA GLN A 96 18.00 15.96 7.17
C GLN A 96 16.94 16.03 6.04
N GLU A 97 17.36 15.75 4.82
CA GLU A 97 16.49 15.73 3.65
C GLU A 97 15.55 14.51 3.62
N ILE A 98 15.93 13.43 4.32
CA ILE A 98 15.12 12.20 4.35
C ILE A 98 13.95 12.38 5.32
N LYS A 99 12.75 12.40 4.75
CA LYS A 99 11.53 12.45 5.55
C LYS A 99 11.12 11.05 5.98
N VAL A 100 11.52 10.66 7.20
CA VAL A 100 11.13 9.39 7.81
C VAL A 100 9.72 9.52 8.41
N LEU A 101 8.81 8.68 7.96
CA LEU A 101 7.45 8.56 8.49
C LEU A 101 7.39 7.59 9.67
N HIS A 102 8.15 6.50 9.57
CA HIS A 102 8.20 5.47 10.60
C HIS A 102 9.59 4.84 10.66
N HIS A 103 10.02 4.45 11.85
CA HIS A 103 11.22 3.68 12.09
C HIS A 103 10.93 2.54 13.05
N ALA A 104 11.27 1.33 12.65
CA ALA A 104 11.27 0.13 13.50
C ALA A 104 12.63 -0.54 13.45
N GLN A 105 12.97 -1.27 14.52
CA GLN A 105 14.23 -2.03 14.60
C GLN A 105 13.94 -3.46 15.05
N THR A 106 14.52 -4.41 14.33
CA THR A 106 14.51 -5.83 14.71
C THR A 106 15.93 -6.38 14.67
N GLY A 107 16.50 -6.55 15.84
CA GLY A 107 17.91 -6.92 15.95
C GLY A 107 18.84 -5.84 15.40
N ARG A 108 19.55 -6.15 14.31
CA ARG A 108 20.42 -5.21 13.58
C ARG A 108 19.76 -4.58 12.36
N VAL A 109 18.55 -5.02 12.02
CA VAL A 109 17.83 -4.52 10.85
C VAL A 109 16.96 -3.35 11.27
N HIS A 110 17.18 -2.23 10.61
CA HIS A 110 16.33 -1.04 10.70
C HIS A 110 15.39 -1.03 9.52
N THR A 111 14.11 -0.84 9.79
CA THR A 111 13.08 -0.64 8.78
C THR A 111 12.67 0.82 8.84
N LEU A 112 12.92 1.55 7.77
CA LEU A 112 12.53 2.94 7.61
C LEU A 112 11.42 3.03 6.57
N ILE A 113 10.38 3.78 6.88
CA ILE A 113 9.36 4.18 5.90
C ILE A 113 9.59 5.65 5.62
N CYS A 114 9.91 5.96 4.38
CA CYS A 114 10.32 7.29 3.96
C CYS A 114 9.49 7.78 2.78
N ARG A 115 9.32 9.09 2.65
CA ARG A 115 8.80 9.72 1.44
C ARG A 115 9.91 10.01 0.45
N GLY A 116 9.69 9.65 -0.81
CA GLY A 116 10.62 9.89 -1.92
C GLY A 116 10.78 8.65 -2.80
N SER A 117 11.57 8.77 -3.85
CA SER A 117 11.88 7.65 -4.73
C SER A 117 12.88 6.68 -4.10
N ALA A 118 12.74 5.39 -4.38
CA ALA A 118 13.64 4.36 -3.88
C ALA A 118 15.09 4.65 -4.26
N GLU A 119 15.33 5.01 -5.54
CA GLU A 119 16.68 5.27 -6.06
C GLU A 119 17.39 6.43 -5.33
N GLU A 120 16.69 7.55 -5.11
CA GLU A 120 17.26 8.71 -4.42
C GLU A 120 17.57 8.40 -2.95
N LEU A 121 16.64 7.71 -2.28
CA LEU A 121 16.80 7.33 -0.87
C LEU A 121 17.93 6.32 -0.68
N GLU A 122 18.02 5.32 -1.56
CA GLU A 122 19.13 4.35 -1.53
C GLU A 122 20.48 5.02 -1.75
N GLN A 123 20.60 5.95 -2.71
CA GLN A 123 21.83 6.70 -2.93
C GLN A 123 22.25 7.55 -1.73
N GLN A 124 21.29 8.23 -1.10
CA GLN A 124 21.58 9.04 0.10
C GLN A 124 21.99 8.18 1.28
N LEU A 125 21.34 7.04 1.49
CA LEU A 125 21.63 6.14 2.59
C LEU A 125 22.88 5.27 2.35
N ALA A 126 23.24 4.99 1.10
CA ALA A 126 24.48 4.30 0.76
C ALA A 126 25.73 5.06 1.26
N ALA A 127 25.66 6.40 1.34
CA ALA A 127 26.74 7.22 1.90
C ALA A 127 27.03 6.94 3.38
N LEU A 128 26.10 6.31 4.10
CA LEU A 128 26.27 5.88 5.50
C LEU A 128 26.96 4.50 5.62
N HIS A 129 27.30 3.88 4.48
CA HIS A 129 27.96 2.56 4.41
C HIS A 129 27.22 1.45 5.17
N PRO A 130 25.93 1.22 4.89
CA PRO A 130 25.22 0.08 5.46
C PRO A 130 25.82 -1.25 4.96
N ILE A 131 25.72 -2.32 5.76
CA ILE A 131 26.10 -3.68 5.36
C ILE A 131 25.21 -4.15 4.22
N PHE A 132 23.93 -3.83 4.30
CA PHE A 132 22.98 -3.98 3.22
C PHE A 132 21.93 -2.86 3.27
N ILE A 133 21.33 -2.56 2.13
CA ILE A 133 20.17 -1.71 1.95
C ILE A 133 19.29 -2.38 0.89
N ASP A 134 18.01 -2.42 1.13
CA ASP A 134 17.01 -3.02 0.25
C ASP A 134 15.71 -2.22 0.30
N ALA A 135 15.18 -1.89 -0.86
CA ALA A 135 13.88 -1.24 -1.00
C ALA A 135 12.79 -2.30 -1.18
N VAL A 136 11.89 -2.36 -0.24
CA VAL A 136 10.78 -3.31 -0.23
C VAL A 136 9.48 -2.55 -0.56
N PRO A 137 8.67 -3.02 -1.52
CA PRO A 137 7.40 -2.39 -1.79
C PRO A 137 6.50 -2.41 -0.55
N LEU A 138 5.81 -1.28 -0.33
CA LEU A 138 4.78 -1.19 0.70
C LEU A 138 3.49 -1.83 0.20
N SER A 139 2.83 -2.55 1.08
CA SER A 139 1.45 -2.96 0.83
C SER A 139 0.51 -1.77 0.92
N LEU A 140 -0.66 -1.86 0.28
CA LEU A 140 -1.70 -0.83 0.37
C LEU A 140 -2.13 -0.59 1.82
N GLU A 141 -2.15 -1.64 2.65
CA GLU A 141 -2.45 -1.56 4.08
C GLU A 141 -1.40 -0.73 4.84
N GLU A 142 -0.10 -0.95 4.56
CA GLU A 142 0.99 -0.17 5.15
C GLU A 142 0.92 1.29 4.71
N ILE A 143 0.69 1.56 3.41
CA ILE A 143 0.53 2.92 2.88
C ILE A 143 -0.61 3.63 3.60
N PHE A 144 -1.75 2.95 3.75
CA PHE A 144 -2.91 3.49 4.46
C PHE A 144 -2.57 3.89 5.90
N ILE A 145 -1.86 3.03 6.64
CA ILE A 145 -1.45 3.28 8.03
C ILE A 145 -0.53 4.50 8.12
N TYR A 146 0.46 4.60 7.22
CA TYR A 146 1.51 5.64 7.32
C TYR A 146 1.12 6.97 6.70
N GLU A 147 0.29 6.98 5.66
CA GLU A 147 -0.19 8.23 5.05
C GLU A 147 -1.39 8.83 5.78
N LEU A 148 -2.32 8.02 6.26
CA LEU A 148 -3.54 8.49 6.90
C LEU A 148 -3.54 8.39 8.44
N GLY A 149 -2.70 7.52 9.00
CA GLY A 149 -2.61 7.31 10.46
C GLY A 149 -2.07 8.50 11.25
N GLY A 150 -1.55 9.54 10.56
CA GLY A 150 -1.01 10.76 11.18
C GLY A 150 -2.04 11.75 11.68
N GLU A 151 -3.31 11.71 11.23
CA GLU A 151 -4.27 12.78 11.56
C GLU A 151 -5.47 12.37 12.44
N ASP A 152 -5.93 11.10 12.47
CA ASP A 152 -7.10 10.75 13.31
C ASP A 152 -7.31 9.23 13.62
N TYR A 153 -6.50 8.34 13.07
CA TYR A 153 -6.57 6.92 13.40
C TYR A 153 -5.49 6.56 14.42
N ALA A 154 -5.88 6.48 15.68
CA ALA A 154 -5.04 5.90 16.72
C ALA A 154 -4.70 4.46 16.32
N ILE A 155 -3.46 4.22 15.89
CA ILE A 155 -2.85 2.91 15.53
C ILE A 155 -2.99 1.87 16.68
N ARG A 156 -3.72 2.17 17.75
CA ARG A 156 -3.84 1.32 18.94
C ARG A 156 -4.69 0.08 18.77
N ASP A 157 -5.50 -0.01 17.70
CA ASP A 157 -6.47 -1.09 17.55
C ASP A 157 -6.25 -2.04 16.36
N ILE A 158 -5.14 -1.89 15.60
CA ILE A 158 -4.88 -2.71 14.40
C ILE A 158 -3.68 -3.68 14.57
N VAL A 159 -2.97 -3.59 15.68
CA VAL A 159 -1.87 -4.54 15.98
C VAL A 159 -2.30 -5.48 17.11
N LEU A 160 -3.03 -6.52 16.75
CA LEU A 160 -3.12 -7.79 17.48
C LEU A 160 -3.05 -8.94 16.49
#